data_9774785c162af231ee6b6f7bdbc14bae
#
_entry.id   9774785c162af231ee6b6f7bdbc14bae
#
_cell.length_a   1.000
_cell.length_b   1.000
_cell.length_c   1.000
_cell.angle_alpha   90.00
_cell.angle_beta   90.00
_cell.angle_gamma   90.00
#
_symmetry.space_group_name_H-M   'P 1'
#
loop_
_entity.id
_entity.type
_entity.pdbx_description
1 polymer ?
#
loop_
_entity_poly.entity_id
_entity_poly.type
_entity_poly.pdbx_seq_one_letter_code
_entity_poly.pdbx_strand_id
1 'polypeptide(L)'
;MMYEADATSNESARPAGCLRVLVVDDAPDVTELLALMMSHAGYEVAMAFSAAEAFDAARAGRFDAVISDIGMPGMNGYQLAEALRALPGYERTPLIAVTGFTHQEDRERARRAGFDDFLHKPINPSDLLDAVRKLCG
;
A
#
# COMPACT_ATOMS: atom_id res chain seq x y z
N MET A 1 -18.51 12.06 -21.73
CA MET A 1 -17.68 12.00 -21.81
C MET A 1 -17.23 12.00 -21.53
N MET A 2 -17.61 11.71 -21.37
CA MET A 2 -16.80 11.54 -21.33
C MET A 2 -16.49 11.50 -20.90
N TYR A 3 -17.08 11.34 -20.70
CA TYR A 3 -16.30 11.07 -20.60
C TYR A 3 -16.02 10.89 -20.35
N GLU A 4 -16.31 10.79 -20.12
CA GLU A 4 -15.57 10.42 -20.22
C GLU A 4 -15.07 10.30 -19.96
N ALA A 5 -15.69 10.39 -19.95
CA ALA A 5 -14.82 10.13 -19.98
C ALA A 5 -14.57 9.99 -19.70
N ASP A 6 -14.96 9.97 -19.55
CA ASP A 6 -14.20 9.69 -19.56
C ASP A 6 -13.83 9.45 -19.30
N ALA A 7 -14.25 9.48 -19.27
CA ALA A 7 -13.58 9.14 -19.16
C ALA A 7 -13.02 9.37 -19.04
N THR A 8 -13.04 9.41 -19.15
CA THR A 8 -12.28 9.53 -19.04
C THR A 8 -11.88 10.21 -18.64
N SER A 9 -12.10 10.29 -18.28
CA SER A 9 -11.61 10.89 -17.86
C SER A 9 -11.23 11.37 -16.88
N ASN A 10 -11.44 11.34 -16.51
CA ASN A 10 -10.99 11.46 -15.26
C ASN A 10 -9.70 10.90 -14.92
N GLU A 11 -9.18 10.19 -15.77
CA GLU A 11 -7.88 9.65 -15.69
C GLU A 11 -6.80 10.69 -15.55
N SER A 12 -7.02 11.86 -16.05
CA SER A 12 -6.06 12.94 -15.92
C SER A 12 -5.89 13.40 -14.48
N ALA A 13 -6.83 13.11 -13.61
CA ALA A 13 -6.75 13.47 -12.20
C ALA A 13 -5.99 12.45 -11.37
N ARG A 14 -5.68 11.29 -11.92
CA ARG A 14 -5.02 10.21 -11.20
C ARG A 14 -3.55 10.13 -11.58
N PRO A 15 -2.69 9.76 -10.61
CA PRO A 15 -1.29 9.55 -10.94
C PRO A 15 -1.14 8.43 -11.96
N ALA A 16 -0.23 8.63 -12.89
CA ALA A 16 0.03 7.64 -13.91
C ALA A 16 0.61 6.38 -13.26
N GLY A 17 0.10 5.23 -13.63
CA GLY A 17 0.66 3.95 -13.24
C GLY A 17 0.12 3.36 -11.94
N CYS A 18 -0.47 4.18 -11.06
CA CYS A 18 -0.98 3.68 -9.79
C CYS A 18 -2.37 4.22 -9.53
N LEU A 19 -3.37 3.38 -9.74
CA LEU A 19 -4.77 3.77 -9.59
C LEU A 19 -5.42 3.22 -8.34
N ARG A 20 -5.09 1.99 -7.96
CA ARG A 20 -5.71 1.31 -6.83
C ARG A 20 -4.67 0.94 -5.79
N VAL A 21 -4.93 1.30 -4.53
CA VAL A 21 -4.00 1.09 -3.43
C VAL A 21 -4.70 0.30 -2.33
N LEU A 22 -4.01 -0.69 -1.79
CA LEU A 22 -4.48 -1.45 -0.64
C LEU A 22 -3.76 -0.96 0.61
N VAL A 23 -4.50 -0.59 1.63
CA VAL A 23 -3.95 -0.11 2.90
C VAL A 23 -4.23 -1.16 3.97
N VAL A 24 -3.20 -1.58 4.70
CA VAL A 24 -3.28 -2.68 5.65
C VAL A 24 -2.73 -2.26 7.02
N ASP A 25 -3.58 -2.31 8.03
CA ASP A 25 -3.16 -2.05 9.41
C ASP A 25 -4.24 -2.64 10.32
N ASP A 26 -3.86 -3.27 11.43
CA ASP A 26 -4.81 -3.86 12.34
C ASP A 26 -5.48 -2.84 13.25
N ALA A 27 -4.99 -1.61 13.30
CA ALA A 27 -5.63 -0.53 14.02
C ALA A 27 -6.59 0.19 13.06
N PRO A 28 -7.92 0.08 13.27
CA PRO A 28 -8.87 0.67 12.31
C PRO A 28 -8.69 2.17 12.10
N ASP A 29 -8.36 2.91 13.16
CA ASP A 29 -8.16 4.35 13.05
C ASP A 29 -7.01 4.68 12.11
N VAL A 30 -5.92 3.91 12.19
CA VAL A 30 -4.76 4.13 11.34
C VAL A 30 -5.07 3.77 9.90
N THR A 31 -5.74 2.62 9.70
CA THR A 31 -6.11 2.19 8.36
C THR A 31 -7.00 3.21 7.68
N GLU A 32 -8.00 3.72 8.42
CA GLU A 32 -8.93 4.71 7.88
C GLU A 32 -8.23 6.01 7.55
N LEU A 33 -7.29 6.43 8.41
CA LEU A 33 -6.54 7.66 8.17
C LEU A 33 -5.68 7.55 6.92
N LEU A 34 -4.94 6.44 6.78
CA LEU A 34 -4.12 6.22 5.60
C LEU A 34 -4.97 6.17 4.33
N ALA A 35 -6.12 5.50 4.42
CA ALA A 35 -7.05 5.43 3.30
C ALA A 35 -7.55 6.80 2.90
N LEU A 36 -7.85 7.65 3.88
CA LEU A 36 -8.31 8.99 3.63
C LEU A 36 -7.24 9.82 2.93
N MET A 37 -6.01 9.73 3.41
CA MET A 37 -4.88 10.43 2.78
C MET A 37 -4.74 10.06 1.32
N MET A 38 -4.81 8.76 1.03
CA MET A 38 -4.63 8.28 -0.34
C MET A 38 -5.83 8.64 -1.22
N SER A 39 -7.03 8.56 -0.68
CA SER A 39 -8.24 8.96 -1.42
C SER A 39 -8.21 10.42 -1.81
N HIS A 40 -7.77 11.28 -0.89
CA HIS A 40 -7.67 12.71 -1.19
C HIS A 40 -6.66 13.00 -2.29
N ALA A 41 -5.67 12.13 -2.45
CA ALA A 41 -4.67 12.30 -3.49
C ALA A 41 -5.14 11.74 -4.84
N GLY A 42 -6.33 11.16 -4.91
CA GLY A 42 -6.91 10.69 -6.16
C GLY A 42 -6.81 9.19 -6.39
N TYR A 43 -6.31 8.44 -5.43
CA TYR A 43 -6.23 6.98 -5.55
C TYR A 43 -7.54 6.33 -5.15
N GLU A 44 -7.83 5.20 -5.77
CA GLU A 44 -8.92 4.32 -5.34
C GLU A 44 -8.36 3.42 -4.25
N VAL A 45 -8.97 3.38 -3.07
CA VAL A 45 -8.37 2.74 -1.91
C VAL A 45 -9.27 1.63 -1.38
N ALA A 46 -8.66 0.50 -1.05
CA ALA A 46 -9.32 -0.56 -0.28
C ALA A 46 -8.58 -0.71 1.04
N MET A 47 -9.29 -1.11 2.07
CA MET A 47 -8.72 -1.29 3.40
C MET A 47 -8.76 -2.75 3.81
N ALA A 48 -7.72 -3.19 4.50
CA ALA A 48 -7.69 -4.51 5.13
C ALA A 48 -7.18 -4.33 6.55
N PHE A 49 -7.72 -5.08 7.48
CA PHE A 49 -7.42 -4.92 8.90
C PHE A 49 -6.58 -6.07 9.45
N SER A 50 -6.10 -6.93 8.56
CA SER A 50 -5.14 -7.98 8.89
C SER A 50 -4.40 -8.37 7.63
N ALA A 51 -3.27 -9.04 7.81
CA ALA A 51 -2.50 -9.53 6.67
C ALA A 51 -3.28 -10.59 5.89
N ALA A 52 -4.05 -11.43 6.58
CA ALA A 52 -4.86 -12.44 5.91
C ALA A 52 -5.92 -11.80 5.02
N GLU A 53 -6.60 -10.76 5.53
CA GLU A 53 -7.57 -10.03 4.72
C GLU A 53 -6.91 -9.38 3.51
N ALA A 54 -5.71 -8.81 3.73
CA ALA A 54 -4.99 -8.16 2.66
C ALA A 54 -4.61 -9.15 1.56
N PHE A 55 -4.15 -10.32 1.94
CA PHE A 55 -3.78 -11.34 0.99
C PHE A 55 -4.99 -11.81 0.19
N ASP A 56 -6.12 -12.02 0.87
CA ASP A 56 -7.35 -12.42 0.19
C ASP A 56 -7.83 -11.34 -0.77
N ALA A 57 -7.74 -10.07 -0.37
CA ALA A 57 -8.11 -8.96 -1.24
C ALA A 57 -7.20 -8.90 -2.47
N ALA A 58 -5.91 -9.13 -2.29
CA ALA A 58 -4.96 -9.10 -3.40
C ALA A 58 -5.21 -10.23 -4.38
N ARG A 59 -5.64 -11.39 -3.90
CA ARG A 59 -5.97 -12.51 -4.78
C ARG A 59 -7.26 -12.26 -5.54
N ALA A 60 -8.22 -11.59 -4.90
CA ALA A 60 -9.53 -11.38 -5.49
C ALA A 60 -9.57 -10.20 -6.45
N GLY A 61 -8.68 -9.25 -6.29
CA GLY A 61 -8.64 -8.04 -7.12
C GLY A 61 -7.22 -7.68 -7.47
N ARG A 62 -7.06 -6.53 -8.11
CA ARG A 62 -5.76 -6.09 -8.55
C ARG A 62 -5.44 -4.76 -7.89
N PHE A 63 -4.27 -4.66 -7.29
CA PHE A 63 -3.81 -3.40 -6.69
C PHE A 63 -2.49 -2.99 -7.32
N ASP A 64 -2.33 -1.68 -7.44
CA ASP A 64 -1.13 -1.11 -8.06
C ASP A 64 -0.06 -0.79 -7.02
N ALA A 65 -0.44 -0.72 -5.76
CA ALA A 65 0.48 -0.53 -4.65
C ALA A 65 -0.16 -1.04 -3.36
N VAL A 66 0.67 -1.46 -2.40
CA VAL A 66 0.20 -1.92 -1.10
C VAL A 66 0.98 -1.18 -0.02
N ILE A 67 0.26 -0.61 0.94
CA ILE A 67 0.83 0.09 2.09
C ILE A 67 0.45 -0.74 3.31
N SER A 68 1.43 -1.28 4.04
CA SER A 68 1.15 -2.23 5.12
C SER A 68 1.95 -1.94 6.37
N ASP A 69 1.27 -2.03 7.51
CA ASP A 69 1.94 -2.11 8.79
C ASP A 69 2.71 -3.43 8.89
N ILE A 70 3.70 -3.49 9.74
CA ILE A 70 4.50 -4.69 9.95
C ILE A 70 4.04 -5.46 11.18
N GLY A 71 3.82 -4.77 12.29
CA GLY A 71 3.54 -5.44 13.56
C GLY A 71 2.08 -5.78 13.75
N MET A 72 1.58 -6.76 13.02
CA MET A 72 0.18 -7.20 13.14
C MET A 72 0.12 -8.59 13.75
N PRO A 73 -0.95 -8.89 14.53
CA PRO A 73 -1.09 -10.22 15.12
C PRO A 73 -1.34 -11.27 14.04
N GLY A 74 -0.91 -12.48 14.30
CA GLY A 74 -1.00 -13.57 13.34
C GLY A 74 0.06 -13.39 12.27
N MET A 75 -0.37 -13.34 11.03
CA MET A 75 0.54 -13.05 9.91
C MET A 75 0.97 -11.59 9.99
N ASN A 76 2.26 -11.32 10.07
CA ASN A 76 2.77 -9.95 10.15
C ASN A 76 3.06 -9.40 8.76
N GLY A 77 3.49 -8.12 8.70
CA GLY A 77 3.73 -7.46 7.42
C GLY A 77 4.86 -8.08 6.62
N TYR A 78 5.88 -8.62 7.27
CA TYR A 78 6.97 -9.30 6.55
C TYR A 78 6.42 -10.54 5.83
N GLN A 79 5.62 -11.32 6.53
CA GLN A 79 5.02 -12.52 5.95
C GLN A 79 4.06 -12.17 4.83
N LEU A 80 3.31 -11.09 4.99
CA LEU A 80 2.42 -10.61 3.94
C LEU A 80 3.21 -10.24 2.69
N ALA A 81 4.31 -9.50 2.85
CA ALA A 81 5.12 -9.08 1.71
C ALA A 81 5.68 -10.30 0.98
N GLU A 82 6.17 -11.30 1.71
CA GLU A 82 6.68 -12.52 1.11
C GLU A 82 5.59 -13.26 0.34
N ALA A 83 4.40 -13.34 0.92
CA ALA A 83 3.28 -14.01 0.26
C ALA A 83 2.83 -13.27 -1.00
N LEU A 84 2.81 -11.93 -0.94
CA LEU A 84 2.45 -11.13 -2.11
C LEU A 84 3.47 -11.29 -3.24
N ARG A 85 4.76 -11.31 -2.90
CA ARG A 85 5.79 -11.48 -3.92
C ARG A 85 5.69 -12.83 -4.63
N ALA A 86 5.16 -13.84 -3.95
CA ALA A 86 4.95 -15.15 -4.54
C ALA A 86 3.65 -15.24 -5.34
N LEU A 87 2.79 -14.23 -5.22
CA LEU A 87 1.50 -14.24 -5.89
C LEU A 87 1.66 -13.70 -7.32
N PRO A 88 1.21 -14.44 -8.35
CA PRO A 88 1.35 -13.98 -9.73
C PRO A 88 0.74 -12.60 -9.95
N GLY A 89 1.51 -11.72 -10.57
CA GLY A 89 1.08 -10.36 -10.83
C GLY A 89 1.55 -9.35 -9.81
N TYR A 90 2.13 -9.81 -8.69
CA TYR A 90 2.60 -8.92 -7.63
C TYR A 90 4.12 -8.94 -7.48
N GLU A 91 4.84 -9.50 -8.43
CA GLU A 91 6.29 -9.63 -8.34
C GLU A 91 6.98 -8.26 -8.25
N ARG A 92 6.39 -7.24 -8.85
CA ARG A 92 6.98 -5.90 -8.90
C ARG A 92 6.06 -4.81 -8.38
N THR A 93 4.94 -5.18 -7.78
CA THR A 93 4.00 -4.21 -7.23
C THR A 93 4.68 -3.45 -6.09
N PRO A 94 4.65 -2.11 -6.09
CA PRO A 94 5.22 -1.34 -4.98
C PRO A 94 4.62 -1.74 -3.64
N LEU A 95 5.49 -2.09 -2.70
CA LEU A 95 5.10 -2.43 -1.33
C LEU A 95 5.79 -1.47 -0.38
N ILE A 96 5.02 -0.75 0.42
CA ILE A 96 5.52 0.25 1.34
C ILE A 96 5.20 -0.18 2.77
N ALA A 97 6.22 -0.30 3.61
CA ALA A 97 6.04 -0.64 5.01
C ALA A 97 5.82 0.62 5.82
N VAL A 98 4.85 0.59 6.73
CA VAL A 98 4.57 1.68 7.64
C VAL A 98 4.57 1.10 9.04
N THR A 99 5.47 1.57 9.91
CA THR A 99 5.65 0.89 11.19
C THR A 99 6.20 1.83 12.26
N GLY A 100 5.97 1.46 13.53
CA GLY A 100 6.61 2.12 14.65
C GLY A 100 8.01 1.58 14.94
N PHE A 101 8.44 0.52 14.25
CA PHE A 101 9.77 -0.04 14.43
C PHE A 101 10.79 0.87 13.77
N THR A 102 11.92 1.13 14.45
CA THR A 102 12.86 2.14 13.97
C THR A 102 14.28 1.63 13.81
N HIS A 103 14.53 0.34 14.07
CA HIS A 103 15.88 -0.19 14.01
C HIS A 103 16.33 -0.46 12.57
N GLN A 104 17.61 -0.34 12.34
CA GLN A 104 18.22 -0.62 11.04
C GLN A 104 17.90 -2.06 10.59
N GLU A 105 17.92 -2.99 11.54
CA GLU A 105 17.63 -4.40 11.26
C GLU A 105 16.21 -4.58 10.72
N ASP A 106 15.26 -3.79 11.20
CA ASP A 106 13.88 -3.85 10.75
C ASP A 106 13.76 -3.41 9.30
N ARG A 107 14.51 -2.38 8.93
CA ARG A 107 14.52 -1.89 7.55
C ARG A 107 15.10 -2.93 6.60
N GLU A 108 16.19 -3.57 7.02
CA GLU A 108 16.82 -4.60 6.20
C GLU A 108 15.91 -5.80 6.05
N ARG A 109 15.24 -6.18 7.13
CA ARG A 109 14.29 -7.29 7.10
C ARG A 109 13.12 -6.98 6.18
N ALA A 110 12.63 -5.74 6.23
CA ALA A 110 11.53 -5.30 5.35
C ALA A 110 11.94 -5.42 3.89
N ARG A 111 13.14 -4.96 3.56
CA ARG A 111 13.63 -5.04 2.19
C ARG A 111 13.76 -6.48 1.72
N ARG A 112 14.30 -7.36 2.57
CA ARG A 112 14.44 -8.77 2.22
C ARG A 112 13.09 -9.46 2.05
N ALA A 113 12.08 -9.01 2.81
CA ALA A 113 10.74 -9.57 2.68
C ALA A 113 10.05 -9.12 1.39
N GLY A 114 10.52 -8.02 0.80
CA GLY A 114 9.98 -7.55 -0.47
C GLY A 114 9.45 -6.13 -0.48
N PHE A 115 9.57 -5.40 0.63
CA PHE A 115 9.17 -4.00 0.66
C PHE A 115 10.15 -3.13 -0.10
N ASP A 116 9.61 -2.15 -0.81
CA ASP A 116 10.41 -1.22 -1.61
C ASP A 116 10.74 0.04 -0.84
N ASP A 117 9.94 0.38 0.17
CA ASP A 117 10.19 1.56 0.99
C ASP A 117 9.66 1.31 2.40
N PHE A 118 10.06 2.15 3.34
CA PHE A 118 9.83 1.94 4.76
C PHE A 118 9.63 3.30 5.42
N LEU A 119 8.44 3.53 5.97
CA LEU A 119 8.09 4.79 6.61
C LEU A 119 7.79 4.58 8.08
N HIS A 120 8.17 5.54 8.92
CA HIS A 120 7.93 5.49 10.35
C HIS A 120 6.60 6.12 10.71
N LYS A 121 5.94 5.55 11.71
CA LYS A 121 4.79 6.19 12.35
C LYS A 121 5.30 7.23 13.37
N PRO A 122 4.63 8.35 13.55
CA PRO A 122 3.40 8.79 12.87
C PRO A 122 3.69 9.20 11.43
N ILE A 123 2.75 8.91 10.54
CA ILE A 123 2.96 9.10 9.11
C ILE A 123 2.72 10.55 8.73
N ASN A 124 3.69 11.12 8.02
CA ASN A 124 3.53 12.41 7.39
C ASN A 124 2.87 12.19 6.03
N PRO A 125 1.72 12.84 5.74
CA PRO A 125 1.03 12.61 4.46
C PRO A 125 1.90 12.89 3.24
N SER A 126 2.74 13.92 3.29
CA SER A 126 3.66 14.24 2.20
C SER A 126 4.62 13.09 1.93
N ASP A 127 5.19 12.51 2.99
CA ASP A 127 6.15 11.43 2.85
C ASP A 127 5.50 10.19 2.23
N LEU A 128 4.28 9.89 2.65
CA LEU A 128 3.55 8.75 2.11
C LEU A 128 3.24 8.95 0.64
N LEU A 129 2.73 10.12 0.28
CA LEU A 129 2.39 10.40 -1.12
C LEU A 129 3.63 10.41 -2.01
N ASP A 130 4.73 10.96 -1.49
CA ASP A 130 5.99 10.98 -2.25
C ASP A 130 6.50 9.55 -2.49
N ALA A 131 6.41 8.69 -1.47
CA ALA A 131 6.84 7.30 -1.61
C ALA A 131 6.02 6.57 -2.67
N VAL A 132 4.71 6.74 -2.66
CA VAL A 132 3.84 6.10 -3.63
C VAL A 132 4.13 6.62 -5.04
N ARG A 133 4.24 7.93 -5.20
CA ARG A 133 4.53 8.53 -6.51
C ARG A 133 5.87 8.06 -7.06
N LYS A 134 6.86 8.02 -6.19
CA LYS A 134 8.21 7.65 -6.60
C LYS A 134 8.26 6.22 -7.12
N LEU A 135 7.54 5.32 -6.45
CA LEU A 135 7.56 3.89 -6.81
C LEU A 135 6.63 3.56 -7.97
N CYS A 136 5.53 4.29 -8.08
CA CYS A 136 4.54 4.00 -9.12
C CYS A 136 4.78 4.77 -10.41
N GLY A 137 5.53 5.78 -10.32
CA GLY A 137 5.84 6.45 -11.51
C GLY A 137 5.51 7.75 -11.81
#